data_b0473012ad9d5731a5725f61235ab251
#
_entry.id   b0473012ad9d5731a5725f61235ab251
#
_cell.length_a   1.000
_cell.length_b   1.000
_cell.length_c   1.000
_cell.angle_alpha   90.00
_cell.angle_beta   90.00
_cell.angle_gamma   90.00
#
_symmetry.space_group_name_H-M   'P 1'
#
loop_
_entity.id
_entity.type
_entity.pdbx_description
1 polymer ?
#
loop_
_entity_poly.entity_id
_entity_poly.type
_entity_poly.pdbx_seq_one_letter_code
_entity_poly.pdbx_strand_id
1 'polypeptide(L)'
;TAIIHGEKGQHVWTGYCDEEALSLGVYKTYTEENLRYSQNAPLTMYDEVNTKCNLPAQIDIEATEGMEYKFLCVTKGGGSANKTYLYQETKAVLNPATLVPFMIEKMKSLGTAACPPYHIAFVIGGTSAEKNLLTVKLASTHYYDELPPKTGLKAFFYNPFFSCVSSAAIISRQGNS
;
A
#
# COMPACT_ATOMS: atom_id res chain seq x y z
N THR A 1 7.56 0.50 8.89
CA THR A 1 6.49 -0.49 8.59
C THR A 1 7.01 -1.52 7.59
N ALA A 2 6.79 -2.80 7.85
CA ALA A 2 7.01 -3.90 6.93
C ALA A 2 5.68 -4.31 6.29
N ILE A 3 5.69 -4.46 4.97
CA ILE A 3 4.52 -4.90 4.19
C ILE A 3 4.96 -6.09 3.36
N ILE A 4 4.18 -7.16 3.40
CA ILE A 4 4.41 -8.37 2.60
C ILE A 4 3.13 -8.66 1.82
N HIS A 5 3.25 -8.70 0.51
CA HIS A 5 2.19 -9.18 -0.36
C HIS A 5 2.62 -10.50 -0.98
N GLY A 6 1.84 -11.56 -0.78
CA GLY A 6 2.09 -12.90 -1.29
C GLY A 6 1.04 -13.32 -2.31
N GLU A 7 1.49 -13.88 -3.43
CA GLU A 7 0.65 -14.59 -4.39
C GLU A 7 0.93 -16.08 -4.25
N LYS A 8 0.04 -16.80 -3.56
CA LYS A 8 0.19 -18.24 -3.28
C LYS A 8 -0.55 -19.08 -4.31
N GLY A 9 0.20 -19.85 -5.08
CA GLY A 9 -0.37 -20.80 -6.04
C GLY A 9 -1.23 -21.86 -5.34
N GLN A 10 -2.34 -22.23 -5.98
CA GLN A 10 -3.33 -23.17 -5.43
C GLN A 10 -2.76 -24.56 -5.07
N HIS A 11 -1.61 -24.92 -5.62
CA HIS A 11 -0.95 -26.20 -5.37
C HIS A 11 0.24 -26.07 -4.39
N VAL A 12 0.44 -24.88 -3.81
CA VAL A 12 1.53 -24.67 -2.85
C VAL A 12 1.08 -25.04 -1.45
N TRP A 13 1.76 -26.00 -0.86
CA TRP A 13 1.58 -26.40 0.53
C TRP A 13 2.85 -26.12 1.33
N THR A 14 2.78 -25.24 2.32
CA THR A 14 3.94 -24.82 3.12
C THR A 14 4.09 -25.62 4.42
N GLY A 15 3.02 -26.25 4.90
CA GLY A 15 3.02 -26.97 6.18
C GLY A 15 3.05 -26.10 7.42
N TYR A 16 3.06 -24.78 7.26
CA TYR A 16 3.08 -23.79 8.33
C TYR A 16 1.97 -22.73 8.13
N CYS A 17 1.67 -22.02 9.20
CA CYS A 17 0.93 -20.77 9.09
C CYS A 17 1.82 -19.72 8.41
N ASP A 18 1.46 -19.32 7.20
CA ASP A 18 2.28 -18.42 6.39
C ASP A 18 2.48 -17.06 7.08
N GLU A 19 1.44 -16.52 7.71
CA GLU A 19 1.51 -15.24 8.42
C GLU A 19 2.45 -15.30 9.62
N GLU A 20 2.46 -16.40 10.36
CA GLU A 20 3.36 -16.61 11.50
C GLU A 20 4.81 -16.71 11.01
N ALA A 21 5.07 -17.50 9.98
CA ALA A 21 6.41 -17.65 9.40
C ALA A 21 6.96 -16.33 8.86
N LEU A 22 6.13 -15.57 8.16
CA LEU A 22 6.50 -14.27 7.62
C LEU A 22 6.72 -13.23 8.72
N SER A 23 5.87 -13.21 9.76
CA SER A 23 6.05 -12.34 10.92
C SER A 23 7.36 -12.63 11.64
N LEU A 24 7.69 -13.91 11.84
CA LEU A 24 8.98 -14.31 12.44
C LEU A 24 10.17 -13.89 11.55
N GLY A 25 10.03 -13.99 10.23
CA GLY A 25 11.02 -13.49 9.28
C GLY A 25 11.24 -11.99 9.41
N VAL A 26 10.18 -11.20 9.50
CA VAL A 26 10.25 -9.74 9.75
C VAL A 26 10.94 -9.47 11.08
N TYR A 27 10.52 -10.14 12.16
CA TYR A 27 11.15 -9.98 13.47
C TYR A 27 12.67 -10.19 13.41
N LYS A 28 13.11 -11.32 12.88
CA LYS A 28 14.53 -11.65 12.77
C LYS A 28 15.28 -10.62 11.93
N THR A 29 14.76 -10.29 10.75
CA THR A 29 15.40 -9.31 9.86
C THR A 29 15.62 -7.96 10.56
N TYR A 30 14.61 -7.44 11.25
CA TYR A 30 14.75 -6.13 11.90
C TYR A 30 15.65 -6.15 13.13
N THR A 31 15.69 -7.25 13.87
CA THR A 31 16.50 -7.35 15.10
C THR A 31 17.93 -7.78 14.84
N GLU A 32 18.18 -8.62 13.84
CA GLU A 32 19.50 -9.18 13.55
C GLU A 32 20.30 -8.32 12.57
N GLU A 33 19.62 -7.69 11.58
CA GLU A 33 20.28 -6.87 10.54
C GLU A 33 20.34 -5.37 10.88
N ASN A 34 20.03 -5.00 12.11
CA ASN A 34 20.08 -3.61 12.60
C ASN A 34 19.25 -2.60 11.77
N LEU A 35 18.10 -3.02 11.26
CA LEU A 35 17.20 -2.15 10.53
C LEU A 35 16.49 -1.18 11.48
N ARG A 36 16.13 -0.01 10.97
CA ARG A 36 15.47 1.02 11.76
C ARG A 36 14.07 0.60 12.21
N TYR A 37 13.82 0.62 13.49
CA TYR A 37 12.50 0.39 14.09
C TYR A 37 11.61 1.61 13.87
N SER A 38 10.57 1.48 13.05
CA SER A 38 9.64 2.57 12.73
C SER A 38 8.18 2.21 13.00
N GLN A 39 7.92 1.01 13.53
CA GLN A 39 6.57 0.57 13.84
C GLN A 39 6.21 0.90 15.28
N ASN A 40 5.16 1.72 15.44
CA ASN A 40 4.50 1.91 16.72
C ASN A 40 3.24 1.05 16.80
N ALA A 41 2.91 0.63 17.99
CA ALA A 41 1.65 -0.03 18.30
C ALA A 41 0.96 0.71 19.44
N PRO A 42 -0.38 0.78 19.47
CA PRO A 42 -1.11 1.39 20.57
C PRO A 42 -0.93 0.57 21.85
N LEU A 43 -0.50 1.23 22.91
CA LEU A 43 -0.45 0.68 24.26
C LEU A 43 -1.76 0.91 24.99
N THR A 44 -2.31 2.11 24.83
CA THR A 44 -3.62 2.51 25.33
C THR A 44 -4.36 3.27 24.21
N MET A 45 -5.53 3.81 24.51
CA MET A 45 -6.27 4.67 23.57
C MET A 45 -5.51 5.96 23.23
N TYR A 46 -4.60 6.39 24.07
CA TYR A 46 -3.91 7.68 23.93
C TYR A 46 -2.39 7.54 23.77
N ASP A 47 -1.83 6.37 24.00
CA ASP A 47 -0.38 6.14 24.01
C ASP A 47 0.05 5.11 23.00
N GLU A 48 1.11 5.40 22.28
CA GLU A 48 1.78 4.49 21.37
C GLU A 48 3.19 4.15 21.85
N VAL A 49 3.62 2.94 21.59
CA VAL A 49 4.98 2.48 21.92
C VAL A 49 5.64 1.88 20.68
N ASN A 50 6.92 2.17 20.50
CA ASN A 50 7.71 1.53 19.44
C ASN A 50 7.90 0.04 19.76
N THR A 51 7.56 -0.83 18.82
CA THR A 51 7.59 -2.29 19.03
C THR A 51 8.99 -2.88 19.05
N LYS A 52 10.01 -2.12 18.63
CA LYS A 52 11.44 -2.52 18.58
C LYS A 52 11.73 -3.79 17.75
N CYS A 53 10.79 -4.21 16.94
CA CYS A 53 10.93 -5.36 16.03
C CYS A 53 10.17 -5.17 14.70
N ASN A 54 9.53 -4.02 14.54
CA ASN A 54 8.67 -3.66 13.40
C ASN A 54 7.44 -4.57 13.19
N LEU A 55 7.04 -5.31 14.20
CA LEU A 55 5.76 -6.00 14.22
C LEU A 55 4.67 -5.11 14.88
N PRO A 56 3.40 -5.29 14.52
CA PRO A 56 2.90 -6.21 13.48
C PRO A 56 3.28 -5.76 12.07
N ALA A 57 3.62 -6.72 11.21
CA ALA A 57 3.77 -6.50 9.79
C ALA A 57 2.39 -6.52 9.10
N GLN A 58 2.29 -5.84 7.97
CA GLN A 58 1.10 -5.93 7.13
C GLN A 58 1.32 -7.07 6.13
N ILE A 59 0.59 -8.16 6.30
CA ILE A 59 0.72 -9.37 5.49
C ILE A 59 -0.60 -9.61 4.78
N ASP A 60 -0.55 -9.61 3.45
CA ASP A 60 -1.68 -9.89 2.58
C ASP A 60 -1.29 -11.05 1.65
N ILE A 61 -2.03 -12.17 1.69
CA ILE A 61 -1.77 -13.34 0.85
C ILE A 61 -3.00 -13.58 -0.01
N GLU A 62 -2.80 -13.54 -1.32
CA GLU A 62 -3.84 -13.81 -2.32
C GLU A 62 -3.60 -15.16 -3.00
N ALA A 63 -4.68 -15.89 -3.26
CA ALA A 63 -4.62 -17.13 -4.01
C ALA A 63 -4.48 -16.85 -5.51
N THR A 64 -3.62 -17.60 -6.17
CA THR A 64 -3.44 -17.56 -7.62
C THR A 64 -3.39 -18.98 -8.19
N GLU A 65 -3.42 -19.10 -9.51
CA GLU A 65 -3.25 -20.40 -10.17
C GLU A 65 -1.78 -20.82 -10.16
N GLY A 66 -1.56 -22.16 -10.20
CA GLY A 66 -0.23 -22.73 -10.40
C GLY A 66 0.47 -23.19 -9.13
N MET A 67 1.78 -23.28 -9.21
CA MET A 67 2.67 -23.85 -8.17
C MET A 67 3.68 -22.83 -7.64
N GLU A 68 3.59 -21.57 -8.03
CA GLU A 68 4.51 -20.54 -7.57
C GLU A 68 4.00 -19.88 -6.30
N TYR A 69 4.91 -19.49 -5.43
CA TYR A 69 4.63 -18.61 -4.31
C TYR A 69 5.52 -17.39 -4.44
N LYS A 70 4.92 -16.27 -4.82
CA LYS A 70 5.62 -15.02 -5.06
C LYS A 70 5.43 -14.08 -3.88
N PHE A 71 6.47 -13.36 -3.51
CA PHE A 71 6.43 -12.36 -2.46
C PHE A 71 6.94 -11.02 -2.95
N LEU A 72 6.21 -9.98 -2.59
CA LEU A 72 6.68 -8.61 -2.61
C LEU A 72 6.90 -8.15 -1.17
N CYS A 73 8.15 -7.94 -0.79
CA CYS A 73 8.51 -7.44 0.52
C CYS A 73 8.86 -5.96 0.43
N VAL A 74 8.14 -5.13 1.18
CA VAL A 74 8.30 -3.67 1.17
C VAL A 74 8.69 -3.19 2.56
N THR A 75 9.81 -2.47 2.64
CA THR A 75 10.16 -1.69 3.83
C THR A 75 9.76 -0.24 3.60
N LYS A 76 8.88 0.31 4.43
CA LYS A 76 8.34 1.66 4.29
C LYS A 76 8.61 2.48 5.54
N GLY A 77 9.15 3.68 5.37
CA GLY A 77 9.34 4.62 6.47
C GLY A 77 8.01 5.03 7.12
N GLY A 78 8.00 5.22 8.45
CA GLY A 78 6.80 5.57 9.21
C GLY A 78 6.14 6.86 8.71
N GLY A 79 6.89 7.90 8.44
CA GLY A 79 6.38 9.16 7.90
C GLY A 79 5.67 8.99 6.56
N SER A 80 6.23 8.18 5.67
CA SER A 80 5.62 7.87 4.37
C SER A 80 4.37 7.00 4.54
N ALA A 81 4.39 6.00 5.43
CA ALA A 81 3.23 5.16 5.71
C ALA A 81 2.05 5.95 6.26
N ASN A 82 2.31 6.94 7.12
CA ASN A 82 1.31 7.83 7.69
C ASN A 82 0.71 8.85 6.69
N LYS A 83 1.23 8.93 5.47
CA LYS A 83 0.72 9.79 4.39
C LYS A 83 -0.11 9.00 3.37
N THR A 84 -0.71 7.91 3.79
CA THR A 84 -1.70 7.16 3.01
C THR A 84 -3.10 7.59 3.47
N TYR A 85 -3.91 8.11 2.55
CA TYR A 85 -5.24 8.62 2.84
C TYR A 85 -6.29 7.92 1.98
N LEU A 86 -7.44 7.67 2.57
CA LEU A 86 -8.65 7.21 1.90
C LEU A 86 -9.66 8.35 1.83
N TYR A 87 -10.09 8.70 0.62
CA TYR A 87 -11.15 9.67 0.38
C TYR A 87 -12.37 8.98 -0.18
N GLN A 88 -13.52 9.24 0.41
CA GLN A 88 -14.81 8.76 -0.10
C GLN A 88 -15.53 9.93 -0.76
N GLU A 89 -15.63 9.87 -2.08
CA GLU A 89 -16.19 10.93 -2.89
C GLU A 89 -17.35 10.43 -3.75
N THR A 90 -18.22 11.33 -4.13
CA THR A 90 -19.32 11.01 -5.04
C THR A 90 -18.82 10.89 -6.48
N LYS A 91 -19.62 10.25 -7.32
CA LYS A 91 -19.34 10.12 -8.76
C LYS A 91 -19.13 11.46 -9.46
N ALA A 92 -19.60 12.56 -8.90
CA ALA A 92 -19.44 13.91 -9.45
C ALA A 92 -17.96 14.34 -9.58
N VAL A 93 -17.07 13.78 -8.75
CA VAL A 93 -15.61 14.06 -8.83
C VAL A 93 -14.96 13.35 -10.02
N LEU A 94 -15.59 12.33 -10.59
CA LEU A 94 -15.01 11.50 -11.66
C LEU A 94 -15.14 12.13 -13.06
N ASN A 95 -14.69 13.36 -13.20
CA ASN A 95 -14.51 14.00 -14.51
C ASN A 95 -13.22 14.84 -14.49
N PRO A 96 -12.58 15.08 -15.64
CA PRO A 96 -11.30 15.79 -15.70
C PRO A 96 -11.31 17.19 -15.06
N ALA A 97 -12.43 17.89 -15.13
CA ALA A 97 -12.54 19.27 -14.63
C ALA A 97 -12.55 19.33 -13.09
N THR A 98 -13.02 18.30 -12.42
CA THR A 98 -13.10 18.23 -10.94
C THR A 98 -12.04 17.33 -10.34
N LEU A 99 -11.70 16.22 -10.99
CA LEU A 99 -10.75 15.24 -10.45
C LEU A 99 -9.33 15.82 -10.35
N VAL A 100 -8.85 16.50 -11.39
CA VAL A 100 -7.49 17.05 -11.38
C VAL A 100 -7.31 18.12 -10.30
N PRO A 101 -8.19 19.12 -10.15
CA PRO A 101 -8.14 20.07 -9.04
C PRO A 101 -8.21 19.39 -7.66
N PHE A 102 -9.06 18.38 -7.50
CA PHE A 102 -9.16 17.59 -6.28
C PHE A 102 -7.83 16.91 -5.95
N MET A 103 -7.23 16.20 -6.90
CA MET A 103 -5.92 15.56 -6.72
C MET A 103 -4.85 16.57 -6.31
N ILE A 104 -4.78 17.72 -6.97
CA ILE A 104 -3.82 18.79 -6.65
C ILE A 104 -4.03 19.30 -5.22
N GLU A 105 -5.27 19.50 -4.79
CA GLU A 105 -5.59 19.91 -3.42
C GLU A 105 -5.08 18.88 -2.41
N LYS A 106 -5.36 17.59 -2.65
CA LYS A 106 -4.90 16.51 -1.75
C LYS A 106 -3.39 16.36 -1.74
N MET A 107 -2.72 16.55 -2.88
CA MET A 107 -1.25 16.60 -2.92
C MET A 107 -0.68 17.72 -2.05
N LYS A 108 -1.26 18.93 -2.13
CA LYS A 108 -0.83 20.05 -1.30
C LYS A 108 -1.02 19.77 0.20
N SER A 109 -2.08 19.07 0.57
CA SER A 109 -2.37 18.72 1.97
C SER A 109 -1.39 17.72 2.58
N LEU A 110 -0.57 17.02 1.79
CA LEU A 110 0.46 16.12 2.31
C LEU A 110 1.52 16.82 3.16
N GLY A 111 1.79 18.10 2.87
CA GLY A 111 2.78 18.88 3.57
C GLY A 111 4.20 18.32 3.40
N THR A 112 5.09 18.60 4.34
CA THR A 112 6.51 18.24 4.25
C THR A 112 6.96 17.15 5.23
N ALA A 113 6.06 16.64 6.05
CA ALA A 113 6.38 15.73 7.16
C ALA A 113 6.94 14.35 6.73
N ALA A 114 6.73 13.95 5.49
CA ALA A 114 7.23 12.67 4.97
C ALA A 114 8.50 12.81 4.11
N CYS A 115 9.27 13.88 4.30
CA CYS A 115 10.56 14.11 3.65
C CYS A 115 10.46 14.20 2.10
N PRO A 116 10.00 15.33 1.55
CA PRO A 116 9.97 15.55 0.10
C PRO A 116 11.39 15.46 -0.52
N PRO A 117 11.53 15.23 -1.82
CA PRO A 117 10.47 15.21 -2.83
C PRO A 117 9.60 13.95 -2.75
N TYR A 118 8.31 14.10 -3.09
CA TYR A 118 7.35 13.00 -3.03
C TYR A 118 7.14 12.37 -4.39
N HIS A 119 6.97 11.07 -4.33
CA HIS A 119 6.42 10.28 -5.40
C HIS A 119 5.03 9.84 -4.93
N ILE A 120 4.01 10.06 -5.73
CA ILE A 120 2.62 9.93 -5.29
C ILE A 120 1.88 8.95 -6.19
N ALA A 121 1.21 7.98 -5.57
CA ALA A 121 0.27 7.10 -6.25
C ALA A 121 -1.17 7.48 -5.91
N PHE A 122 -2.04 7.47 -6.92
CA PHE A 122 -3.48 7.60 -6.77
C PHE A 122 -4.16 6.33 -7.28
N VAL A 123 -5.09 5.82 -6.50
CA VAL A 123 -5.98 4.73 -6.91
C VAL A 123 -7.41 5.23 -6.88
N ILE A 124 -8.12 5.10 -8.00
CA ILE A 124 -9.48 5.59 -8.16
C ILE A 124 -10.43 4.42 -8.35
N GLY A 125 -11.41 4.32 -7.47
CA GLY A 125 -12.35 3.21 -7.45
C GLY A 125 -11.81 2.01 -6.68
N GLY A 126 -12.61 0.97 -6.57
CA GLY A 126 -12.31 -0.26 -5.85
C GLY A 126 -13.57 -0.86 -5.24
N THR A 127 -13.48 -2.12 -4.80
CA THR A 127 -14.61 -2.85 -4.22
C THR A 127 -14.75 -2.62 -2.72
N SER A 128 -13.66 -2.28 -2.03
CA SER A 128 -13.64 -2.00 -0.59
C SER A 128 -12.50 -1.06 -0.24
N ALA A 129 -12.54 -0.49 0.96
CA ALA A 129 -11.47 0.35 1.49
C ALA A 129 -10.15 -0.43 1.62
N GLU A 130 -10.21 -1.69 2.08
CA GLU A 130 -9.04 -2.55 2.22
C GLU A 130 -8.37 -2.82 0.86
N LYS A 131 -9.16 -3.15 -0.16
CA LYS A 131 -8.62 -3.40 -1.51
C LYS A 131 -8.04 -2.15 -2.13
N ASN A 132 -8.62 -0.98 -1.90
CA ASN A 132 -8.02 0.28 -2.33
C ASN A 132 -6.69 0.55 -1.61
N LEU A 133 -6.63 0.31 -0.30
CA LEU A 133 -5.42 0.48 0.49
C LEU A 133 -4.32 -0.47 0.02
N LEU A 134 -4.63 -1.74 -0.20
CA LEU A 134 -3.69 -2.71 -0.76
C LEU A 134 -3.21 -2.27 -2.15
N THR A 135 -4.14 -1.90 -3.04
CA THR A 135 -3.80 -1.48 -4.41
C THR A 135 -2.87 -0.27 -4.43
N VAL A 136 -3.08 0.73 -3.58
CA VAL A 136 -2.20 1.90 -3.54
C VAL A 136 -0.82 1.57 -2.96
N LYS A 137 -0.73 0.66 -2.02
CA LYS A 137 0.56 0.17 -1.52
C LYS A 137 1.35 -0.52 -2.63
N LEU A 138 0.71 -1.41 -3.38
CA LEU A 138 1.32 -2.12 -4.50
C LEU A 138 1.67 -1.16 -5.66
N ALA A 139 0.78 -0.24 -6.01
CA ALA A 139 1.07 0.81 -7.00
C ALA A 139 2.28 1.66 -6.59
N SER A 140 2.45 1.90 -5.28
CA SER A 140 3.56 2.67 -4.74
C SER A 140 4.93 1.99 -4.89
N THR A 141 4.96 0.73 -5.23
CA THR A 141 6.17 -0.08 -5.42
C THR A 141 6.37 -0.53 -6.87
N HIS A 142 5.66 0.10 -7.81
CA HIS A 142 5.71 -0.25 -9.24
C HIS A 142 5.19 -1.66 -9.59
N TYR A 143 4.53 -2.34 -8.64
CA TYR A 143 4.03 -3.71 -8.83
C TYR A 143 3.09 -3.85 -10.03
N TYR A 144 2.36 -2.79 -10.37
CA TYR A 144 1.41 -2.78 -11.49
C TYR A 144 1.96 -2.22 -12.80
N ASP A 145 3.24 -1.86 -12.87
CA ASP A 145 3.80 -1.18 -14.05
C ASP A 145 3.79 -2.07 -15.30
N GLU A 146 3.91 -3.38 -15.13
CA GLU A 146 3.89 -4.35 -16.21
C GLU A 146 2.49 -4.86 -16.59
N LEU A 147 1.44 -4.41 -15.90
CA LEU A 147 0.08 -4.83 -16.27
C LEU A 147 -0.28 -4.35 -17.67
N PRO A 148 -0.95 -5.20 -18.49
CA PRO A 148 -1.34 -4.84 -19.84
C PRO A 148 -2.30 -3.63 -19.82
N PRO A 149 -2.13 -2.66 -20.75
CA PRO A 149 -2.92 -1.44 -20.77
C PRO A 149 -4.43 -1.64 -21.03
N LYS A 150 -4.84 -2.85 -21.38
CA LYS A 150 -6.23 -3.20 -21.70
C LYS A 150 -7.11 -3.47 -20.47
N THR A 151 -6.55 -3.70 -19.31
CA THR A 151 -7.33 -3.71 -18.08
C THR A 151 -7.59 -2.25 -17.72
N GLY A 152 -8.83 -1.80 -17.72
CA GLY A 152 -9.22 -0.39 -17.57
C GLY A 152 -8.62 0.39 -16.39
N LEU A 153 -7.88 -0.30 -15.50
CA LEU A 153 -7.08 0.29 -14.45
C LEU A 153 -5.82 1.02 -14.97
N LYS A 154 -5.15 0.52 -16.01
CA LYS A 154 -3.94 1.18 -16.54
C LYS A 154 -4.21 2.41 -17.38
N ALA A 155 -5.37 2.50 -18.03
CA ALA A 155 -5.68 3.57 -18.97
C ALA A 155 -5.74 4.97 -18.31
N PHE A 156 -5.91 5.05 -16.99
CA PHE A 156 -6.03 6.30 -16.25
C PHE A 156 -4.76 6.73 -15.50
N PHE A 157 -3.81 5.84 -15.27
CA PHE A 157 -2.70 6.09 -14.33
C PHE A 157 -1.31 6.11 -14.97
N TYR A 158 -1.17 5.70 -16.20
CA TYR A 158 0.12 5.73 -16.87
C TYR A 158 0.37 7.09 -17.54
N ASN A 159 0.74 8.05 -16.73
CA ASN A 159 1.48 9.20 -17.25
C ASN A 159 2.96 8.95 -16.88
N PRO A 160 3.87 8.81 -17.87
CA PRO A 160 5.29 8.53 -17.63
C PRO A 160 6.02 9.62 -16.80
N PHE A 161 5.36 10.73 -16.50
CA PHE A 161 5.86 11.76 -15.60
C PHE A 161 5.63 11.48 -14.10
N PHE A 162 4.92 10.41 -13.75
CA PHE A 162 4.65 10.04 -12.36
C PHE A 162 5.33 8.72 -11.99
N SER A 163 6.56 8.53 -12.41
CA SER A 163 7.35 7.41 -11.92
C SER A 163 7.99 7.77 -10.58
N CYS A 164 7.76 6.94 -9.59
CA CYS A 164 8.44 6.90 -8.31
C CYS A 164 7.65 7.39 -7.08
N VAL A 165 7.64 6.67 -5.98
CA VAL A 165 6.60 6.79 -4.95
C VAL A 165 7.10 6.88 -3.53
N SER A 166 6.62 7.84 -2.73
CA SER A 166 6.68 7.75 -1.27
C SER A 166 5.39 8.14 -0.53
N SER A 167 4.35 8.59 -1.20
CA SER A 167 3.07 8.91 -0.56
C SER A 167 1.89 8.53 -1.45
N ALA A 168 0.87 7.95 -0.87
CA ALA A 168 -0.29 7.47 -1.58
C ALA A 168 -1.58 8.13 -1.09
N ALA A 169 -2.42 8.56 -2.00
CA ALA A 169 -3.78 8.98 -1.72
C ALA A 169 -4.75 8.00 -2.39
N ILE A 170 -5.77 7.60 -1.68
CA ILE A 170 -6.79 6.65 -2.14
C ILE A 170 -8.10 7.38 -2.31
N ILE A 171 -8.73 7.19 -3.46
CA ILE A 171 -10.09 7.65 -3.72
C ILE A 171 -10.95 6.42 -3.93
N SER A 172 -11.89 6.14 -3.03
CA SER A 172 -12.86 5.07 -3.21
C SER A 172 -14.18 5.62 -3.72
N ARG A 173 -14.83 4.85 -4.58
CA ARG A 173 -16.19 5.13 -5.05
C ARG A 173 -17.18 4.24 -4.29
N GLN A 174 -18.18 4.83 -3.62
CA GLN A 174 -19.37 4.07 -3.25
C GLN A 174 -20.20 3.82 -4.52
N GLY A 175 -20.38 2.56 -4.86
CA GLY A 175 -21.37 2.16 -5.85
C GLY A 175 -22.75 2.35 -5.20
N ASN A 176 -23.59 3.20 -5.77
CA ASN A 176 -25.01 3.10 -5.52
C ASN A 176 -25.51 1.85 -6.23
N SER A 177 -25.96 0.88 -5.45
CA SER A 177 -26.81 -0.23 -5.90
C SER A 177 -28.15 0.31 -6.36
#